data_116cb2ae13e3e5b4431f61afe0503c71
#
_entry.id   116cb2ae13e3e5b4431f61afe0503c71
#
_cell.length_a   1.000
_cell.length_b   1.000
_cell.length_c   1.000
_cell.angle_alpha   90.00
_cell.angle_beta   90.00
_cell.angle_gamma   90.00
#
_symmetry.space_group_name_H-M   'P 1'
#
loop_
_entity.id
_entity.type
_entity.pdbx_description
1 polymer ?
#
loop_
_entity_poly.entity_id
_entity_poly.type
_entity_poly.pdbx_seq_one_letter_code
_entity_poly.pdbx_strand_id
1 'polypeptide(L)'
;MLKFRLYDKELDIDLNEWSKKDYSKYQNDVHKFALFNETISQIYNSYIANPDQMGSIFDKVIVVELDSLKIAVIVVNYFIDEKDNKKVLGINPILVNPKLINKGYGQRIIKYLIDIKGKIFDMLPAKIYAGIDVNNIRCKHLFEKLGFKLVRQTDDNDFLYYELEINE
;
A
#
# COMPACT_ATOMS: atom_id res chain seq x y z
N MET A 1 -13.02 -13.95 -7.35
CA MET A 1 -12.33 -13.99 -6.03
C MET A 1 -11.15 -13.04 -6.06
N LEU A 2 -10.83 -12.34 -4.93
CA LEU A 2 -9.61 -11.52 -4.86
C LEU A 2 -8.37 -12.42 -4.87
N LYS A 3 -7.36 -12.01 -5.65
CA LYS A 3 -6.07 -12.68 -5.74
C LYS A 3 -4.96 -11.63 -5.65
N PHE A 4 -3.94 -11.92 -4.85
CA PHE A 4 -2.71 -11.14 -4.77
C PHE A 4 -1.60 -11.95 -5.44
N ARG A 5 -0.85 -11.31 -6.31
CA ARG A 5 0.35 -11.87 -6.92
C ARG A 5 1.44 -10.82 -7.02
N LEU A 6 2.67 -11.26 -7.13
CA LEU A 6 3.78 -10.34 -7.39
C LEU A 6 3.61 -9.66 -8.75
N TYR A 7 4.08 -8.42 -8.81
CA TYR A 7 4.20 -7.67 -10.06
C TYR A 7 5.20 -8.35 -10.98
N ASP A 8 4.86 -8.45 -12.24
CA ASP A 8 5.69 -8.98 -13.32
C ASP A 8 5.87 -7.92 -14.40
N LYS A 9 7.13 -7.59 -14.73
CA LYS A 9 7.44 -6.50 -15.67
C LYS A 9 6.85 -6.70 -17.05
N GLU A 10 6.75 -7.96 -17.52
CA GLU A 10 6.26 -8.29 -18.85
C GLU A 10 4.74 -8.36 -18.89
N LEU A 11 4.15 -8.98 -17.88
CA LEU A 11 2.70 -9.17 -17.81
C LEU A 11 1.93 -7.92 -17.37
N ASP A 12 2.60 -6.99 -16.68
CA ASP A 12 1.97 -5.86 -16.00
C ASP A 12 2.36 -4.49 -16.56
N ILE A 13 2.96 -4.47 -17.75
CA ILE A 13 3.40 -3.22 -18.40
C ILE A 13 2.25 -2.22 -18.62
N ASP A 14 1.03 -2.71 -18.79
CA ASP A 14 -0.18 -1.91 -18.94
C ASP A 14 -0.53 -1.10 -17.68
N LEU A 15 -0.07 -1.52 -16.50
CA LEU A 15 -0.30 -0.80 -15.24
C LEU A 15 0.40 0.55 -15.21
N ASN A 16 1.47 0.75 -15.99
CA ASN A 16 2.14 2.04 -16.08
C ASN A 16 1.23 3.14 -16.62
N GLU A 17 0.20 2.77 -17.39
CA GLU A 17 -0.77 3.72 -17.88
C GLU A 17 -1.67 4.31 -16.77
N TRP A 18 -1.78 3.63 -15.64
CA TRP A 18 -2.56 4.14 -14.50
C TRP A 18 -1.92 5.37 -13.88
N SER A 19 -0.59 5.41 -13.78
CA SER A 19 0.14 6.56 -13.23
C SER A 19 0.14 7.78 -14.15
N LYS A 20 -0.16 7.59 -15.45
CA LYS A 20 -0.29 8.67 -16.43
C LYS A 20 -1.67 9.33 -16.46
N LYS A 21 -2.65 8.82 -15.70
CA LYS A 21 -4.00 9.38 -15.71
C LYS A 21 -4.03 10.73 -14.98
N ASP A 22 -4.84 11.63 -15.48
CA ASP A 22 -5.12 12.90 -14.82
C ASP A 22 -5.99 12.67 -13.58
N TYR A 23 -5.38 12.86 -12.40
CA TYR A 23 -6.04 12.79 -11.11
C TYR A 23 -6.49 14.17 -10.60
N SER A 24 -6.36 15.25 -11.39
CA SER A 24 -6.71 16.61 -10.99
C SER A 24 -8.12 16.73 -10.42
N LYS A 25 -9.08 15.97 -10.95
CA LYS A 25 -10.46 15.90 -10.43
C LYS A 25 -10.58 15.32 -9.02
N TYR A 26 -9.51 14.73 -8.49
CA TYR A 26 -9.46 14.16 -7.14
C TYR A 26 -8.51 14.93 -6.22
N GLN A 27 -8.11 16.16 -6.61
CA GLN A 27 -7.09 16.95 -5.90
C GLN A 27 -7.37 17.16 -4.41
N ASN A 28 -8.63 17.17 -4.00
CA ASN A 28 -9.00 17.28 -2.59
C ASN A 28 -8.87 15.95 -1.81
N ASP A 29 -8.67 14.83 -2.49
CA ASP A 29 -8.70 13.50 -1.91
C ASP A 29 -7.46 12.66 -2.22
N VAL A 30 -6.65 13.15 -3.15
CA VAL A 30 -5.55 12.38 -3.71
C VAL A 30 -4.34 13.26 -3.83
N HIS A 31 -3.35 12.79 -3.42
CA HIS A 31 -2.25 13.52 -3.15
C HIS A 31 -1.06 13.20 -3.87
N LYS A 32 -0.16 13.96 -3.81
CA LYS A 32 1.28 14.08 -4.08
C LYS A 32 2.10 12.80 -3.81
N PHE A 33 1.46 11.63 -3.82
CA PHE A 33 2.19 10.39 -3.73
C PHE A 33 2.94 10.11 -5.01
N ALA A 34 4.14 9.61 -4.86
CA ALA A 34 5.03 9.19 -5.94
C ALA A 34 4.34 8.32 -7.01
N LEU A 35 3.41 7.46 -6.61
CA LEU A 35 2.61 6.63 -7.52
C LEU A 35 1.82 7.38 -8.58
N PHE A 36 1.45 8.63 -8.33
CA PHE A 36 0.72 9.42 -9.32
C PHE A 36 1.65 10.15 -10.30
N ASN A 37 2.91 10.31 -9.92
CA ASN A 37 3.93 11.00 -10.71
C ASN A 37 4.96 10.05 -11.33
N GLU A 38 5.05 8.81 -10.81
CA GLU A 38 5.99 7.81 -11.26
C GLU A 38 5.29 6.63 -11.91
N THR A 39 5.94 5.98 -12.87
CA THR A 39 5.41 4.73 -13.44
C THR A 39 5.59 3.59 -12.43
N ILE A 40 4.71 2.60 -12.50
CA ILE A 40 4.78 1.41 -11.64
C ILE A 40 6.11 0.67 -11.82
N SER A 41 6.63 0.65 -13.04
CA SER A 41 7.95 0.05 -13.32
C SER A 41 9.11 0.81 -12.67
N GLN A 42 9.03 2.14 -12.58
CA GLN A 42 10.03 2.94 -11.85
C GLN A 42 9.97 2.62 -10.35
N ILE A 43 8.78 2.57 -9.78
CA ILE A 43 8.56 2.16 -8.39
C ILE A 43 9.10 0.76 -8.15
N TYR A 44 8.76 -0.20 -9.00
CA TYR A 44 9.29 -1.54 -8.92
C TYR A 44 10.82 -1.56 -8.91
N ASN A 45 11.46 -0.82 -9.82
CA ASN A 45 12.90 -0.76 -9.89
C ASN A 45 13.52 -0.09 -8.64
N SER A 46 12.88 0.95 -8.10
CA SER A 46 13.34 1.63 -6.89
C SER A 46 13.29 0.72 -5.65
N TYR A 47 12.25 -0.10 -5.52
CA TYR A 47 12.07 -0.99 -4.36
C TYR A 47 12.83 -2.32 -4.48
N ILE A 48 13.03 -2.84 -5.69
CA ILE A 48 13.61 -4.18 -5.89
C ILE A 48 15.08 -4.13 -6.34
N ALA A 49 15.51 -3.04 -6.99
CA ALA A 49 16.86 -2.95 -7.55
C ALA A 49 17.97 -2.66 -6.52
N ASN A 50 17.62 -2.25 -5.30
CA ASN A 50 18.58 -1.93 -4.24
C ASN A 50 18.23 -2.61 -2.90
N PRO A 51 18.17 -3.95 -2.84
CA PRO A 51 17.88 -4.66 -1.59
C PRO A 51 18.92 -4.35 -0.50
N ASP A 52 20.16 -4.06 -0.88
CA ASP A 52 21.26 -3.81 0.06
C ASP A 52 21.27 -2.39 0.65
N GLN A 53 20.57 -1.43 0.06
CA GLN A 53 20.51 -0.05 0.56
C GLN A 53 19.43 0.17 1.61
N MET A 54 18.46 -0.74 1.72
CA MET A 54 17.30 -0.62 2.61
C MET A 54 17.43 -1.45 3.90
N GLY A 55 18.57 -2.05 4.15
CA GLY A 55 18.83 -2.82 5.37
C GLY A 55 17.92 -4.05 5.52
N SER A 56 17.22 -4.18 6.66
CA SER A 56 16.33 -5.31 6.95
C SER A 56 14.92 -5.19 6.37
N ILE A 57 14.70 -4.33 5.37
CA ILE A 57 13.39 -4.10 4.77
C ILE A 57 13.22 -4.98 3.54
N PHE A 58 12.18 -5.79 3.56
CA PHE A 58 11.76 -6.60 2.42
C PHE A 58 10.55 -5.93 1.75
N ASP A 59 10.71 -5.49 0.52
CA ASP A 59 9.65 -4.86 -0.26
C ASP A 59 9.06 -5.81 -1.29
N LYS A 60 7.75 -5.75 -1.46
CA LYS A 60 7.04 -6.46 -2.53
C LYS A 60 6.06 -5.53 -3.22
N VAL A 61 6.07 -5.54 -4.54
CA VAL A 61 5.03 -4.92 -5.36
C VAL A 61 4.02 -5.99 -5.73
N ILE A 62 2.77 -5.79 -5.33
CA ILE A 62 1.69 -6.76 -5.46
C ILE A 62 0.63 -6.21 -6.40
N VAL A 63 0.26 -7.01 -7.39
CA VAL A 63 -0.92 -6.77 -8.24
C VAL A 63 -2.11 -7.47 -7.62
N VAL A 64 -3.20 -6.72 -7.46
CA VAL A 64 -4.47 -7.23 -6.95
C VAL A 64 -5.42 -7.45 -8.11
N GLU A 65 -5.91 -8.67 -8.23
CA GLU A 65 -6.86 -9.08 -9.25
C GLU A 65 -8.20 -9.48 -8.64
N LEU A 66 -9.28 -9.18 -9.37
CA LEU A 66 -10.62 -9.69 -9.12
C LEU A 66 -11.12 -10.33 -10.41
N ASP A 67 -11.31 -11.65 -10.39
CA ASP A 67 -11.77 -12.42 -11.56
C ASP A 67 -10.98 -12.07 -12.83
N SER A 68 -9.66 -12.10 -12.72
CA SER A 68 -8.67 -11.76 -13.75
C SER A 68 -8.60 -10.28 -14.15
N LEU A 69 -9.41 -9.41 -13.56
CA LEU A 69 -9.30 -7.96 -13.76
C LEU A 69 -8.29 -7.37 -12.77
N LYS A 70 -7.27 -6.69 -13.25
CA LYS A 70 -6.34 -5.94 -12.41
C LYS A 70 -7.08 -4.74 -11.78
N ILE A 71 -7.21 -4.74 -10.45
CA ILE A 71 -7.99 -3.73 -9.73
C ILE A 71 -7.14 -2.78 -8.89
N ALA A 72 -5.95 -3.20 -8.49
CA ALA A 72 -5.02 -2.34 -7.74
C ALA A 72 -3.58 -2.84 -7.84
N VAL A 73 -2.65 -1.93 -7.50
CA VAL A 73 -1.26 -2.25 -7.17
C VAL A 73 -1.00 -1.77 -5.75
N ILE A 74 -0.31 -2.58 -4.96
CA ILE A 74 0.07 -2.26 -3.58
C ILE A 74 1.57 -2.50 -3.44
N VAL A 75 2.25 -1.58 -2.79
CA VAL A 75 3.59 -1.83 -2.27
C VAL A 75 3.45 -2.18 -0.79
N VAL A 76 4.02 -3.29 -0.39
CA VAL A 76 4.08 -3.73 1.01
C VAL A 76 5.53 -3.99 1.38
N ASN A 77 5.88 -3.69 2.62
CA ASN A 77 7.19 -3.99 3.16
C ASN A 77 7.09 -4.72 4.49
N TYR A 78 8.17 -5.38 4.87
CA TYR A 78 8.29 -6.06 6.15
C TYR A 78 9.55 -5.58 6.86
N PHE A 79 9.41 -5.14 8.09
CA PHE A 79 10.52 -4.63 8.89
C PHE A 79 10.34 -4.94 10.38
N ILE A 80 11.38 -4.71 11.15
CA ILE A 80 11.33 -4.76 12.62
C ILE A 80 11.25 -3.33 13.13
N ASP A 81 10.24 -3.02 13.94
CA ASP A 81 10.12 -1.73 14.59
C ASP A 81 11.18 -1.62 15.70
N GLU A 82 12.09 -0.67 15.57
CA GLU A 82 13.20 -0.48 16.51
C GLU A 82 12.75 -0.09 17.93
N LYS A 83 11.53 0.44 18.07
CA LYS A 83 11.01 0.89 19.37
C LYS A 83 10.61 -0.26 20.30
N ASP A 84 9.99 -1.29 19.73
CA ASP A 84 9.42 -2.40 20.50
C ASP A 84 9.88 -3.79 20.01
N ASN A 85 10.78 -3.80 19.01
CA ASN A 85 11.31 -5.01 18.38
C ASN A 85 10.22 -5.93 17.78
N LYS A 86 9.08 -5.35 17.43
CA LYS A 86 7.97 -6.09 16.80
C LYS A 86 8.13 -6.19 15.29
N LYS A 87 7.64 -7.29 14.75
CA LYS A 87 7.53 -7.53 13.31
C LYS A 87 6.37 -6.72 12.73
N VAL A 88 6.63 -5.93 11.70
CA VAL A 88 5.65 -5.01 11.10
C VAL A 88 5.46 -5.32 9.63
N LEU A 89 4.20 -5.37 9.19
CA LEU A 89 3.81 -5.28 7.79
C LEU A 89 3.45 -3.84 7.47
N GLY A 90 4.31 -3.15 6.72
CA GLY A 90 4.03 -1.81 6.21
C GLY A 90 3.18 -1.85 4.95
N ILE A 91 2.16 -1.00 4.90
CA ILE A 91 1.39 -0.71 3.69
C ILE A 91 1.89 0.62 3.17
N ASN A 92 2.58 0.56 2.05
CA ASN A 92 2.98 1.73 1.27
C ASN A 92 1.88 2.07 0.25
N PRO A 93 2.13 2.93 -0.75
CA PRO A 93 1.04 3.39 -1.61
C PRO A 93 0.19 2.26 -2.20
N ILE A 94 -1.11 2.48 -2.22
CA ILE A 94 -2.08 1.65 -2.92
C ILE A 94 -2.63 2.46 -4.08
N LEU A 95 -2.45 1.97 -5.29
CA LEU A 95 -3.05 2.54 -6.49
C LEU A 95 -4.22 1.66 -6.94
N VAL A 96 -5.43 2.13 -6.78
CA VAL A 96 -6.62 1.48 -7.32
C VAL A 96 -6.79 1.87 -8.79
N ASN A 97 -7.19 0.93 -9.63
CA ASN A 97 -7.48 1.18 -11.04
C ASN A 97 -8.36 2.43 -11.19
N PRO A 98 -7.95 3.44 -11.96
CA PRO A 98 -8.67 4.71 -12.10
C PRO A 98 -10.13 4.58 -12.51
N LYS A 99 -10.48 3.51 -13.24
CA LYS A 99 -11.86 3.22 -13.64
C LYS A 99 -12.72 2.63 -12.51
N LEU A 100 -12.09 2.24 -11.41
CA LEU A 100 -12.72 1.53 -10.29
C LEU A 100 -12.70 2.32 -8.98
N ILE A 101 -12.22 3.56 -9.01
CA ILE A 101 -12.21 4.45 -7.84
C ILE A 101 -13.63 4.70 -7.34
N ASN A 102 -13.80 4.82 -6.03
CA ASN A 102 -15.09 5.05 -5.33
C ASN A 102 -16.09 3.88 -5.36
N LYS A 103 -15.65 2.68 -5.74
CA LYS A 103 -16.48 1.46 -5.76
C LYS A 103 -16.25 0.53 -4.56
N GLY A 104 -15.59 1.01 -3.50
CA GLY A 104 -15.33 0.23 -2.29
C GLY A 104 -14.18 -0.78 -2.39
N TYR A 105 -13.46 -0.82 -3.50
CA TYR A 105 -12.36 -1.78 -3.68
C TYR A 105 -11.23 -1.59 -2.68
N GLY A 106 -10.87 -0.35 -2.31
CA GLY A 106 -9.83 -0.10 -1.31
C GLY A 106 -10.11 -0.82 0.00
N GLN A 107 -11.33 -0.74 0.52
CA GLN A 107 -11.73 -1.44 1.75
C GLN A 107 -11.61 -2.96 1.62
N ARG A 108 -12.07 -3.52 0.51
CA ARG A 108 -11.99 -4.97 0.25
C ARG A 108 -10.56 -5.47 0.17
N ILE A 109 -9.69 -4.67 -0.46
CA ILE A 109 -8.27 -4.97 -0.63
C ILE A 109 -7.57 -4.98 0.71
N ILE A 110 -7.75 -3.95 1.55
CA ILE A 110 -7.11 -3.88 2.87
C ILE A 110 -7.61 -4.99 3.78
N LYS A 111 -8.91 -5.28 3.80
CA LYS A 111 -9.45 -6.42 4.56
C LYS A 111 -8.78 -7.74 4.14
N TYR A 112 -8.71 -8.00 2.84
CA TYR A 112 -8.08 -9.21 2.33
C TYR A 112 -6.59 -9.28 2.66
N LEU A 113 -5.89 -8.13 2.60
CA LEU A 113 -4.47 -8.06 3.01
C LEU A 113 -4.32 -8.42 4.50
N ILE A 114 -5.20 -7.91 5.36
CA ILE A 114 -5.21 -8.25 6.80
C ILE A 114 -5.44 -9.76 6.99
N ASP A 115 -6.36 -10.36 6.23
CA ASP A 115 -6.66 -11.79 6.32
C ASP A 115 -5.47 -12.67 5.91
N ILE A 116 -4.71 -12.26 4.89
CA ILE A 116 -3.57 -13.03 4.36
C ILE A 116 -2.20 -12.56 4.86
N LYS A 117 -2.14 -11.65 5.81
CA LYS A 117 -0.91 -10.96 6.27
C LYS A 117 0.28 -11.88 6.52
N GLY A 118 0.06 -13.05 7.11
CA GLY A 118 1.11 -14.03 7.37
C GLY A 118 1.61 -14.75 6.12
N LYS A 119 0.86 -14.73 5.02
CA LYS A 119 1.22 -15.40 3.76
C LYS A 119 2.05 -14.53 2.82
N ILE A 120 2.05 -13.21 3.04
CA ILE A 120 2.72 -12.27 2.12
C ILE A 120 4.24 -12.45 2.16
N PHE A 121 4.79 -12.64 3.36
CA PHE A 121 6.23 -12.81 3.60
C PHE A 121 6.57 -14.13 4.29
N ASP A 122 5.62 -15.07 4.40
CA ASP A 122 5.71 -16.29 5.18
C ASP A 122 6.09 -16.04 6.66
N MET A 123 5.67 -14.89 7.17
CA MET A 123 5.93 -14.44 8.54
C MET A 123 4.71 -13.71 9.08
N LEU A 124 4.28 -14.04 10.30
CA LEU A 124 3.18 -13.35 10.94
C LEU A 124 3.66 -12.02 11.53
N PRO A 125 3.14 -10.87 11.08
CA PRO A 125 3.43 -9.58 11.70
C PRO A 125 2.69 -9.44 13.03
N ALA A 126 3.29 -8.74 13.98
CA ALA A 126 2.63 -8.36 15.23
C ALA A 126 1.73 -7.14 15.04
N LYS A 127 2.02 -6.32 14.02
CA LYS A 127 1.23 -5.15 13.66
C LYS A 127 1.30 -4.82 12.17
N ILE A 128 0.29 -4.11 11.69
CA ILE A 128 0.25 -3.55 10.34
C ILE A 128 0.34 -2.03 10.46
N TYR A 129 1.14 -1.41 9.61
CA TYR A 129 1.45 0.01 9.64
C TYR A 129 1.13 0.66 8.30
N ALA A 130 0.59 1.87 8.31
CA ALA A 130 0.28 2.62 7.09
C ALA A 130 0.55 4.11 7.26
N GLY A 131 1.24 4.71 6.29
CA GLY A 131 1.38 6.16 6.16
C GLY A 131 0.29 6.73 5.27
N ILE A 132 -0.41 7.75 5.74
CA ILE A 132 -1.54 8.37 5.04
C ILE A 132 -1.31 9.88 4.98
N ASP A 133 -1.36 10.45 3.78
CA ASP A 133 -1.34 11.91 3.59
C ASP A 133 -2.46 12.59 4.40
N VAL A 134 -2.14 13.68 5.09
CA VAL A 134 -3.08 14.39 5.98
C VAL A 134 -4.35 14.84 5.27
N ASN A 135 -4.27 15.13 3.97
CA ASN A 135 -5.39 15.57 3.15
C ASN A 135 -6.22 14.41 2.60
N ASN A 136 -5.74 13.15 2.72
CA ASN A 136 -6.46 11.98 2.24
C ASN A 136 -7.52 11.50 3.24
N ILE A 137 -8.55 12.34 3.44
CA ILE A 137 -9.63 12.11 4.40
C ILE A 137 -10.32 10.76 4.20
N ARG A 138 -10.50 10.32 2.95
CA ARG A 138 -11.12 9.03 2.65
C ARG A 138 -10.29 7.86 3.12
N CYS A 139 -8.98 7.94 2.91
CA CYS A 139 -8.05 6.92 3.35
C CYS A 139 -8.03 6.85 4.88
N LYS A 140 -7.96 7.99 5.56
CA LYS A 140 -8.06 8.08 7.03
C LYS A 140 -9.30 7.36 7.54
N HIS A 141 -10.49 7.74 7.08
CA HIS A 141 -11.74 7.10 7.50
C HIS A 141 -11.79 5.61 7.17
N LEU A 142 -11.19 5.19 6.06
CA LEU A 142 -11.11 3.77 5.70
C LEU A 142 -10.29 2.99 6.72
N PHE A 143 -9.10 3.47 7.07
CA PHE A 143 -8.21 2.78 8.01
C PHE A 143 -8.79 2.79 9.42
N GLU A 144 -9.34 3.92 9.89
CA GLU A 144 -10.04 4.02 11.17
C GLU A 144 -11.21 3.03 11.28
N LYS A 145 -12.03 2.92 10.21
CA LYS A 145 -13.13 1.95 10.14
C LYS A 145 -12.66 0.50 10.19
N LEU A 146 -11.44 0.23 9.76
CA LEU A 146 -10.81 -1.10 9.81
C LEU A 146 -10.09 -1.37 11.14
N GLY A 147 -10.18 -0.45 12.10
CA GLY A 147 -9.62 -0.61 13.45
C GLY A 147 -8.20 -0.10 13.61
N PHE A 148 -7.62 0.53 12.59
CA PHE A 148 -6.33 1.17 12.72
C PHE A 148 -6.43 2.41 13.62
N LYS A 149 -5.39 2.65 14.41
CA LYS A 149 -5.29 3.79 15.32
C LYS A 149 -4.17 4.71 14.88
N LEU A 150 -4.40 6.02 14.94
CA LEU A 150 -3.36 7.01 14.72
C LEU A 150 -2.31 6.91 15.83
N VAL A 151 -1.03 6.75 15.44
CA VAL A 151 0.09 6.61 16.38
C VAL A 151 1.12 7.73 16.26
N ARG A 152 1.23 8.36 15.10
CA ARG A 152 2.18 9.45 14.87
C ARG A 152 1.75 10.33 13.71
N GLN A 153 2.14 11.60 13.76
CA GLN A 153 2.18 12.54 12.64
C GLN A 153 3.63 12.89 12.35
N THR A 154 4.00 13.13 11.09
CA THR A 154 5.34 13.61 10.73
C THR A 154 5.55 15.05 11.18
N ASP A 155 6.82 15.45 11.38
CA ASP A 155 7.18 16.79 11.86
C ASP A 155 6.82 17.89 10.85
N ASP A 156 6.83 17.56 9.54
CA ASP A 156 6.38 18.43 8.44
C ASP A 156 4.86 18.48 8.30
N ASN A 157 4.14 17.68 9.11
CA ASN A 157 2.68 17.54 9.10
C ASN A 157 2.10 17.01 7.79
N ASP A 158 2.89 16.38 6.94
CA ASP A 158 2.41 15.87 5.63
C ASP A 158 1.79 14.48 5.74
N PHE A 159 2.20 13.66 6.74
CA PHE A 159 1.73 12.29 6.89
C PHE A 159 1.24 11.97 8.30
N LEU A 160 0.20 11.13 8.33
CA LEU A 160 -0.33 10.46 9.52
C LEU A 160 0.00 8.98 9.46
N TYR A 161 0.53 8.44 10.54
CA TYR A 161 0.84 7.02 10.65
C TYR A 161 -0.19 6.31 11.50
N TYR A 162 -0.76 5.27 10.92
CA TYR A 162 -1.78 4.42 11.53
C TYR A 162 -1.25 3.02 11.77
N GLU A 163 -1.70 2.40 12.84
CA GLU A 163 -1.27 1.07 13.26
C GLU A 163 -2.47 0.19 13.60
N LEU A 164 -2.42 -1.08 13.20
CA LEU A 164 -3.34 -2.12 13.62
C LEU A 164 -2.55 -3.22 14.34
N GLU A 165 -2.77 -3.37 15.63
CA GLU A 165 -2.22 -4.49 16.40
C GLU A 165 -2.88 -5.79 15.97
N ILE A 166 -2.07 -6.83 15.77
CA ILE A 166 -2.52 -8.17 15.43
C ILE A 166 -2.51 -8.97 16.73
N ASN A 167 -3.69 -9.21 17.28
CA ASN A 167 -3.84 -10.15 18.40
C ASN A 167 -3.76 -11.58 17.86
N GLU A 168 -3.00 -12.41 18.55
CA GLU A 168 -2.90 -13.85 18.28
C GLU A 168 -4.26 -14.53 18.46
#